data_d912fe368063841dbb68f924c08c8319
#
_entry.id   d912fe368063841dbb68f924c08c8319
#
_cell.length_a   1.000
_cell.length_b   1.000
_cell.length_c   1.000
_cell.angle_alpha   90.00
_cell.angle_beta   90.00
_cell.angle_gamma   90.00
#
_symmetry.space_group_name_H-M   'P 1'
#
loop_
_entity.id
_entity.type
_entity.pdbx_description
1 polymer ?
#
loop_
_entity_poly.entity_id
_entity_poly.type
_entity_poly.pdbx_seq_one_letter_code
_entity_poly.pdbx_strand_id
1 'polypeptide(L)'
;MDHPTVLVISDDVEFSRSITARWQTERHVPTFTLLSGDLWPRSIDNFAVAIIGPLRREVLSVVLEPLHSTQQPLFCVCQDAPTAQLVRERWPRTSVLRSDENWLNVLIPAACEAVLRASAEARARASEEACATLERQAMLGRYMLEMRHGLNNALTSLLGNSDLLLIEPGSLSAQARAQIETIRNMTLRIHEVLQRFSSIENEMNVVAQQVERDSGKYRVAAAAGD
;
A
#
# COMPACT_ATOMS: atom_id res chain seq x y z
N MET A 1 11.83 -2.19 6.59
CA MET A 1 11.17 -0.93 6.98
C MET A 1 11.82 0.15 6.13
N ASP A 2 11.09 0.70 5.18
CA ASP A 2 11.61 1.82 4.38
C ASP A 2 11.74 3.05 5.27
N HIS A 3 12.96 3.52 5.44
CA HIS A 3 13.20 4.77 6.14
C HIS A 3 12.74 5.93 5.25
N PRO A 4 11.96 6.88 5.78
CA PRO A 4 11.54 8.02 4.99
C PRO A 4 12.75 8.81 4.49
N THR A 5 12.74 9.19 3.21
CA THR A 5 13.82 9.94 2.60
C THR A 5 13.52 11.43 2.63
N VAL A 6 14.48 12.22 3.09
CA VAL A 6 14.45 13.68 3.01
C VAL A 6 15.37 14.13 1.88
N LEU A 7 14.81 14.86 0.93
CA LEU A 7 15.51 15.42 -0.19
C LEU A 7 16.02 16.81 0.16
N VAL A 8 17.32 17.04 0.11
CA VAL A 8 17.94 18.35 0.33
C VAL A 8 18.60 18.83 -0.96
N ILE A 9 18.20 19.97 -1.44
CA ILE A 9 18.70 20.56 -2.69
C ILE A 9 19.31 21.91 -2.38
N SER A 10 20.62 22.04 -2.59
CA SER A 10 21.33 23.30 -2.37
C SER A 10 22.68 23.31 -3.10
N ASP A 11 23.08 24.48 -3.61
CA ASP A 11 24.42 24.70 -4.13
C ASP A 11 25.42 24.98 -2.99
N ASP A 12 24.92 25.22 -1.78
CA ASP A 12 25.72 25.43 -0.57
C ASP A 12 25.90 24.13 0.20
N VAL A 13 27.12 23.62 0.22
CA VAL A 13 27.48 22.38 0.92
C VAL A 13 27.33 22.51 2.44
N GLU A 14 27.65 23.67 3.01
CA GLU A 14 27.55 23.93 4.45
C GLU A 14 26.08 23.94 4.90
N PHE A 15 25.16 24.42 4.05
CA PHE A 15 23.73 24.33 4.30
C PHE A 15 23.28 22.87 4.46
N SER A 16 23.65 22.00 3.51
CA SER A 16 23.30 20.59 3.55
C SER A 16 23.91 19.85 4.74
N ARG A 17 25.16 20.18 5.07
CA ARG A 17 25.88 19.64 6.24
C ARG A 17 25.23 20.06 7.55
N SER A 18 24.83 21.32 7.67
CA SER A 18 24.18 21.87 8.85
C SER A 18 22.83 21.17 9.15
N ILE A 19 22.03 20.90 8.11
CA ILE A 19 20.77 20.17 8.23
C ILE A 19 21.02 18.74 8.72
N THR A 20 21.91 18.01 8.04
CA THR A 20 22.19 16.62 8.39
C THR A 20 22.77 16.47 9.79
N ALA A 21 23.71 17.34 10.17
CA ALA A 21 24.31 17.35 11.49
C ALA A 21 23.28 17.67 12.59
N ARG A 22 22.45 18.70 12.40
CA ARG A 22 21.41 19.04 13.37
C ARG A 22 20.35 17.96 13.50
N TRP A 23 19.97 17.27 12.40
CA TRP A 23 18.99 16.21 12.42
C TRP A 23 19.49 14.95 13.16
N GLN A 24 20.79 14.69 13.17
CA GLN A 24 21.37 13.58 13.95
C GLN A 24 21.14 13.71 15.46
N THR A 25 20.80 14.89 15.96
CA THR A 25 20.44 15.08 17.38
C THR A 25 18.97 14.76 17.68
N GLU A 26 18.17 14.52 16.65
CA GLU A 26 16.76 14.15 16.79
C GLU A 26 16.57 12.63 17.02
N ARG A 27 15.44 12.28 17.60
CA ARG A 27 15.11 10.88 17.93
C ARG A 27 14.98 9.97 16.70
N HIS A 28 14.54 10.53 15.58
CA HIS A 28 14.31 9.82 14.33
C HIS A 28 15.11 10.48 13.21
N VAL A 29 16.13 9.78 12.73
CA VAL A 29 16.98 10.24 11.64
C VAL A 29 16.51 9.60 10.34
N PRO A 30 16.08 10.39 9.35
CA PRO A 30 15.68 9.88 8.04
C PRO A 30 16.90 9.53 7.17
N THR A 31 16.64 8.93 6.02
CA THR A 31 17.64 8.84 4.95
C THR A 31 17.70 10.18 4.21
N PHE A 32 18.89 10.66 3.87
CA PHE A 32 19.06 11.90 3.12
C PHE A 32 19.50 11.64 1.69
N THR A 33 18.86 12.33 0.76
CA THR A 33 19.32 12.49 -0.62
C THR A 33 19.77 13.94 -0.79
N LEU A 34 21.05 14.15 -1.01
CA LEU A 34 21.64 15.49 -1.17
C LEU A 34 21.91 15.75 -2.64
N LEU A 35 21.39 16.85 -3.19
CA LEU A 35 21.56 17.24 -4.57
C LEU A 35 21.99 18.70 -4.67
N SER A 36 22.85 18.99 -5.64
CA SER A 36 23.11 20.36 -6.13
C SER A 36 22.04 20.74 -7.16
N GLY A 37 21.71 22.02 -7.25
CA GLY A 37 20.75 22.53 -8.23
C GLY A 37 21.12 22.21 -9.68
N ASP A 38 22.39 22.13 -10.01
CA ASP A 38 22.87 21.79 -11.36
C ASP A 38 22.70 20.31 -11.70
N LEU A 39 22.57 19.43 -10.69
CA LEU A 39 22.39 17.99 -10.86
C LEU A 39 20.92 17.55 -10.69
N TRP A 40 19.98 18.50 -10.79
CA TRP A 40 18.56 18.21 -10.65
C TRP A 40 18.08 17.24 -11.74
N PRO A 41 17.68 16.00 -11.42
CA PRO A 41 17.05 15.10 -12.37
C PRO A 41 15.62 15.55 -12.66
N ARG A 42 15.11 15.29 -13.86
CA ARG A 42 13.76 15.73 -14.29
C ARG A 42 12.62 15.14 -13.45
N SER A 43 12.85 14.04 -12.78
CA SER A 43 11.91 13.47 -11.79
C SER A 43 12.68 12.82 -10.65
N ILE A 44 12.27 13.09 -9.42
CA ILE A 44 12.68 12.33 -8.24
C ILE A 44 11.38 11.81 -7.63
N ASP A 45 11.24 10.51 -7.68
CA ASP A 45 10.20 9.80 -7.01
C ASP A 45 10.72 9.28 -5.67
N ASN A 46 9.85 9.20 -4.67
CA ASN A 46 10.14 8.56 -3.40
C ASN A 46 10.92 9.39 -2.36
N PHE A 47 10.45 10.61 -2.08
CA PHE A 47 10.86 11.36 -0.90
C PHE A 47 9.65 11.74 -0.04
N ALA A 48 9.85 11.84 1.28
CA ALA A 48 8.79 12.24 2.21
C ALA A 48 8.68 13.76 2.37
N VAL A 49 9.82 14.46 2.29
CA VAL A 49 9.92 15.91 2.44
C VAL A 49 11.06 16.42 1.55
N ALA A 50 10.89 17.58 0.93
CA ALA A 50 11.99 18.28 0.25
C ALA A 50 12.34 19.59 0.95
N ILE A 51 13.63 19.84 1.11
CA ILE A 51 14.22 21.05 1.67
C ILE A 51 15.09 21.68 0.62
N ILE A 52 14.73 22.89 0.20
CA ILE A 52 15.44 23.67 -0.81
C ILE A 52 16.21 24.76 -0.08
N GLY A 53 17.53 24.74 -0.24
CA GLY A 53 18.44 25.74 0.29
C GLY A 53 18.75 26.86 -0.70
N PRO A 54 19.84 27.59 -0.45
CA PRO A 54 20.32 28.61 -1.37
C PRO A 54 20.63 28.00 -2.74
N LEU A 55 19.94 28.51 -3.76
CA LEU A 55 20.10 28.16 -5.17
C LEU A 55 20.19 29.44 -6.00
N ARG A 56 20.85 29.36 -7.15
CA ARG A 56 20.78 30.44 -8.14
C ARG A 56 19.33 30.64 -8.60
N ARG A 57 18.93 31.88 -8.80
CA ARG A 57 17.55 32.28 -9.10
C ARG A 57 16.95 31.56 -10.32
N GLU A 58 17.78 31.30 -11.31
CA GLU A 58 17.42 30.60 -12.54
C GLU A 58 17.10 29.11 -12.28
N VAL A 59 17.87 28.48 -11.39
CA VAL A 59 17.75 27.08 -11.01
C VAL A 59 16.55 26.86 -10.07
N LEU A 60 16.29 27.85 -9.20
CA LEU A 60 15.21 27.76 -8.21
C LEU A 60 13.84 27.44 -8.84
N SER A 61 13.50 28.10 -9.96
CA SER A 61 12.25 27.83 -10.67
C SER A 61 12.22 26.45 -11.33
N VAL A 62 13.35 25.99 -11.86
CA VAL A 62 13.48 24.68 -12.49
C VAL A 62 13.28 23.56 -11.46
N VAL A 63 13.75 23.78 -10.24
CA VAL A 63 13.62 22.83 -9.13
C VAL A 63 12.21 22.85 -8.50
N LEU A 64 11.68 24.07 -8.24
CA LEU A 64 10.39 24.20 -7.55
C LEU A 64 9.18 23.80 -8.40
N GLU A 65 9.21 24.04 -9.71
CA GLU A 65 8.07 23.75 -10.60
C GLU A 65 7.65 22.27 -10.57
N PRO A 66 8.54 21.28 -10.79
CA PRO A 66 8.19 19.87 -10.70
C PRO A 66 7.89 19.44 -9.25
N LEU A 67 8.60 19.95 -8.24
CA LEU A 67 8.34 19.60 -6.84
C LEU A 67 6.98 20.11 -6.37
N HIS A 68 6.55 21.29 -6.81
CA HIS A 68 5.25 21.83 -6.45
C HIS A 68 4.08 21.00 -6.99
N SER A 69 4.27 20.27 -8.08
CA SER A 69 3.28 19.34 -8.62
C SER A 69 3.14 18.06 -7.76
N THR A 70 4.14 17.74 -6.96
CA THR A 70 4.05 16.63 -5.99
C THR A 70 3.16 17.03 -4.82
N GLN A 71 2.62 16.04 -4.11
CA GLN A 71 1.84 16.31 -2.89
C GLN A 71 2.69 16.37 -1.63
N GLN A 72 4.01 16.24 -1.77
CA GLN A 72 4.93 16.19 -0.65
C GLN A 72 5.16 17.58 -0.03
N PRO A 73 5.42 17.66 1.29
CA PRO A 73 5.78 18.90 1.96
C PRO A 73 7.09 19.49 1.41
N LEU A 74 7.08 20.79 1.11
CA LEU A 74 8.22 21.52 0.59
C LEU A 74 8.62 22.65 1.55
N PHE A 75 9.89 22.72 1.89
CA PHE A 75 10.49 23.81 2.66
C PHE A 75 11.52 24.53 1.80
N CYS A 76 11.44 25.85 1.73
CA CYS A 76 12.42 26.67 1.04
C CYS A 76 13.06 27.65 2.01
N VAL A 77 14.37 27.58 2.16
CA VAL A 77 15.14 28.51 3.01
C VAL A 77 15.78 29.56 2.12
N CYS A 78 15.30 30.79 2.24
CA CYS A 78 15.73 31.93 1.43
C CYS A 78 16.67 32.85 2.20
N GLN A 79 17.74 33.32 1.54
CA GLN A 79 18.68 34.27 2.13
C GLN A 79 18.13 35.70 2.13
N ASP A 80 17.35 36.08 1.12
CA ASP A 80 16.85 37.45 0.93
C ASP A 80 15.31 37.51 0.91
N ALA A 81 14.75 38.64 1.27
CA ALA A 81 13.32 38.89 1.31
C ALA A 81 12.64 38.85 -0.08
N PRO A 82 13.23 39.39 -1.16
CA PRO A 82 12.62 39.31 -2.48
C PRO A 82 12.46 37.89 -3.00
N THR A 83 13.44 37.01 -2.80
CA THR A 83 13.36 35.60 -3.16
C THR A 83 12.27 34.89 -2.32
N ALA A 84 12.22 35.17 -1.03
CA ALA A 84 11.17 34.61 -0.14
C ALA A 84 9.76 35.03 -0.58
N GLN A 85 9.56 36.27 -1.00
CA GLN A 85 8.30 36.77 -1.50
C GLN A 85 7.94 36.12 -2.83
N LEU A 86 8.88 36.03 -3.78
CA LEU A 86 8.68 35.35 -5.05
C LEU A 86 8.22 33.90 -4.87
N VAL A 87 8.87 33.17 -3.96
CA VAL A 87 8.50 31.76 -3.68
C VAL A 87 7.10 31.66 -3.11
N ARG A 88 6.71 32.52 -2.18
CA ARG A 88 5.35 32.52 -1.59
C ARG A 88 4.26 32.84 -2.61
N GLU A 89 4.53 33.76 -3.52
CA GLU A 89 3.56 34.16 -4.54
C GLU A 89 3.40 33.09 -5.63
N ARG A 90 4.50 32.50 -6.07
CA ARG A 90 4.47 31.58 -7.20
C ARG A 90 4.19 30.12 -6.79
N TRP A 91 4.64 29.71 -5.61
CA TRP A 91 4.48 28.34 -5.08
C TRP A 91 3.88 28.33 -3.66
N PRO A 92 2.60 28.65 -3.50
CA PRO A 92 1.97 28.92 -2.20
C PRO A 92 1.94 27.70 -1.25
N ARG A 93 2.15 26.49 -1.77
CA ARG A 93 2.25 25.26 -0.95
C ARG A 93 3.61 25.06 -0.32
N THR A 94 4.60 25.89 -0.68
CA THR A 94 5.96 25.80 -0.15
C THR A 94 6.06 26.59 1.14
N SER A 95 6.51 25.95 2.23
CA SER A 95 6.82 26.61 3.49
C SER A 95 8.12 27.39 3.35
N VAL A 96 8.05 28.72 3.44
CA VAL A 96 9.21 29.59 3.24
C VAL A 96 9.77 30.07 4.56
N LEU A 97 11.03 29.78 4.81
CA LEU A 97 11.81 30.28 5.95
C LEU A 97 12.89 31.26 5.47
N ARG A 98 13.29 32.17 6.35
CA ARG A 98 14.45 33.01 6.11
C ARG A 98 15.66 32.40 6.79
N SER A 99 16.82 32.49 6.13
CA SER A 99 18.10 32.07 6.67
C SER A 99 18.60 33.10 7.70
N ASP A 100 18.04 33.08 8.90
CA ASP A 100 18.48 33.83 10.07
C ASP A 100 19.27 32.93 11.04
N GLU A 101 19.71 33.47 12.16
CA GLU A 101 20.49 32.70 13.16
C GLU A 101 19.75 31.48 13.73
N ASN A 102 18.45 31.43 13.63
CA ASN A 102 17.62 30.39 14.27
C ASN A 102 16.84 29.49 13.30
N TRP A 103 17.09 29.59 11.99
CA TRP A 103 16.33 28.89 10.96
C TRP A 103 16.33 27.36 11.11
N LEU A 104 17.43 26.76 11.54
CA LEU A 104 17.55 25.31 11.78
C LEU A 104 16.62 24.84 12.91
N ASN A 105 16.49 25.64 13.98
CA ASN A 105 15.62 25.30 15.09
C ASN A 105 14.13 25.40 14.74
N VAL A 106 13.78 26.08 13.68
CA VAL A 106 12.41 26.14 13.14
C VAL A 106 12.21 25.06 12.07
N LEU A 107 13.18 24.93 11.15
CA LEU A 107 13.09 23.98 10.04
C LEU A 107 13.03 22.53 10.52
N ILE A 108 13.96 22.12 11.40
CA ILE A 108 14.11 20.72 11.75
C ILE A 108 12.86 20.15 12.46
N PRO A 109 12.28 20.79 13.48
CA PRO A 109 11.03 20.29 14.07
C PRO A 109 9.88 20.22 13.07
N ALA A 110 9.71 21.25 12.23
CA ALA A 110 8.66 21.27 11.21
C ALA A 110 8.83 20.16 10.16
N ALA A 111 10.07 19.95 9.71
CA ALA A 111 10.39 18.91 8.75
C ALA A 111 10.27 17.50 9.38
N CYS A 112 10.67 17.32 10.65
CA CYS A 112 10.45 16.08 11.41
C CYS A 112 8.96 15.72 11.49
N GLU A 113 8.13 16.68 11.85
CA GLU A 113 6.67 16.48 11.90
C GLU A 113 6.10 16.12 10.52
N ALA A 114 6.55 16.82 9.47
CA ALA A 114 6.14 16.54 8.09
C ALA A 114 6.54 15.11 7.66
N VAL A 115 7.75 14.65 8.00
CA VAL A 115 8.22 13.28 7.73
C VAL A 115 7.37 12.25 8.47
N LEU A 116 7.07 12.49 9.76
CA LEU A 116 6.24 11.58 10.55
C LEU A 116 4.82 11.50 9.98
N ARG A 117 4.24 12.65 9.60
CA ARG A 117 2.92 12.71 8.97
C ARG A 117 2.90 11.96 7.64
N ALA A 118 3.84 12.22 6.73
CA ALA A 118 3.94 11.54 5.46
C ALA A 118 4.08 10.02 5.64
N SER A 119 4.88 9.58 6.62
CA SER A 119 5.05 8.17 6.96
C SER A 119 3.78 7.53 7.54
N ALA A 120 3.01 8.28 8.32
CA ALA A 120 1.73 7.81 8.85
C ALA A 120 0.68 7.69 7.75
N GLU A 121 0.59 8.68 6.86
CA GLU A 121 -0.31 8.68 5.70
C GLU A 121 0.01 7.54 4.73
N ALA A 122 1.31 7.29 4.44
CA ALA A 122 1.73 6.17 3.60
C ALA A 122 1.32 4.82 4.21
N ARG A 123 1.50 4.64 5.54
CA ARG A 123 1.07 3.43 6.24
C ARG A 123 -0.45 3.27 6.25
N ALA A 124 -1.20 4.35 6.43
CA ALA A 124 -2.65 4.32 6.37
C ALA A 124 -3.15 3.88 4.99
N ARG A 125 -2.62 4.47 3.91
CA ARG A 125 -2.95 4.08 2.52
C ARG A 125 -2.63 2.61 2.24
N ALA A 126 -1.44 2.14 2.63
CA ALA A 126 -1.07 0.73 2.45
C ALA A 126 -2.02 -0.22 3.22
N SER A 127 -2.44 0.17 4.44
CA SER A 127 -3.42 -0.59 5.22
C SER A 127 -4.81 -0.59 4.56
N GLU A 128 -5.27 0.54 4.04
CA GLU A 128 -6.54 0.66 3.32
C GLU A 128 -6.56 -0.19 2.04
N GLU A 129 -5.47 -0.16 1.25
CA GLU A 129 -5.33 -0.99 0.05
C GLU A 129 -5.33 -2.50 0.37
N ALA A 130 -4.61 -2.89 1.45
CA ALA A 130 -4.61 -4.26 1.92
C ALA A 130 -6.01 -4.69 2.39
N CYS A 131 -6.71 -3.84 3.14
CA CYS A 131 -8.08 -4.08 3.59
C CYS A 131 -9.05 -4.24 2.41
N ALA A 132 -9.00 -3.34 1.43
CA ALA A 132 -9.84 -3.41 0.22
C ALA A 132 -9.57 -4.69 -0.59
N THR A 133 -8.33 -5.15 -0.63
CA THR A 133 -7.96 -6.41 -1.29
C THR A 133 -8.55 -7.61 -0.55
N LEU A 134 -8.43 -7.64 0.78
CA LEU A 134 -9.01 -8.70 1.61
C LEU A 134 -10.54 -8.72 1.53
N GLU A 135 -11.19 -7.58 1.51
CA GLU A 135 -12.65 -7.48 1.35
C GLU A 135 -13.12 -8.06 0.01
N ARG A 136 -12.41 -7.77 -1.09
CA ARG A 136 -12.72 -8.35 -2.41
C ARG A 136 -12.55 -9.88 -2.40
N GLN A 137 -11.49 -10.39 -1.78
CA GLN A 137 -11.27 -11.82 -1.65
C GLN A 137 -12.35 -12.49 -0.79
N ALA A 138 -12.75 -11.87 0.33
CA ALA A 138 -13.82 -12.36 1.18
C ALA A 138 -15.18 -12.35 0.49
N MET A 139 -15.45 -11.33 -0.33
CA MET A 139 -16.68 -11.27 -1.14
C MET A 139 -16.73 -12.39 -2.17
N LEU A 140 -15.63 -12.63 -2.88
CA LEU A 140 -15.51 -13.74 -3.83
C LEU A 140 -15.70 -15.08 -3.13
N GLY A 141 -15.08 -15.27 -1.97
CA GLY A 141 -15.25 -16.48 -1.16
C GLY A 141 -16.71 -16.73 -0.79
N ARG A 142 -17.42 -15.70 -0.29
CA ARG A 142 -18.87 -15.81 0.03
C ARG A 142 -19.71 -16.17 -1.19
N TYR A 143 -19.47 -15.53 -2.32
CA TYR A 143 -20.18 -15.84 -3.55
C TYR A 143 -19.97 -17.29 -4.00
N MET A 144 -18.74 -17.80 -3.90
CA MET A 144 -18.44 -19.20 -4.20
C MET A 144 -19.18 -20.17 -3.26
N LEU A 145 -19.32 -19.82 -1.97
CA LEU A 145 -20.05 -20.61 -0.99
C LEU A 145 -21.55 -20.62 -1.27
N GLU A 146 -22.14 -19.50 -1.62
CA GLU A 146 -23.56 -19.41 -2.00
C GLU A 146 -23.86 -20.26 -3.22
N MET A 147 -22.98 -20.24 -4.22
CA MET A 147 -23.13 -21.04 -5.43
C MET A 147 -22.91 -22.56 -5.22
N ARG A 148 -22.25 -22.97 -4.15
CA ARG A 148 -21.87 -24.36 -3.89
C ARG A 148 -23.07 -25.32 -3.94
N HIS A 149 -24.19 -24.97 -3.31
CA HIS A 149 -25.37 -25.80 -3.30
C HIS A 149 -25.98 -25.99 -4.69
N GLY A 150 -26.04 -24.91 -5.46
CA GLY A 150 -26.52 -24.97 -6.86
C GLY A 150 -25.61 -25.85 -7.73
N LEU A 151 -24.29 -25.68 -7.59
CA LEU A 151 -23.30 -26.48 -8.33
C LEU A 151 -23.37 -27.96 -7.94
N ASN A 152 -23.44 -28.31 -6.66
CA ASN A 152 -23.58 -29.68 -6.21
C ASN A 152 -24.85 -30.34 -6.74
N ASN A 153 -25.98 -29.61 -6.71
CA ASN A 153 -27.23 -30.12 -7.27
C ASN A 153 -27.13 -30.37 -8.78
N ALA A 154 -26.53 -29.45 -9.53
CA ALA A 154 -26.31 -29.60 -10.96
C ALA A 154 -25.39 -30.79 -11.28
N LEU A 155 -24.29 -30.96 -10.54
CA LEU A 155 -23.35 -32.06 -10.72
C LEU A 155 -24.01 -33.42 -10.36
N THR A 156 -24.79 -33.46 -9.30
CA THR A 156 -25.55 -34.67 -8.92
C THR A 156 -26.54 -35.06 -10.01
N SER A 157 -27.26 -34.07 -10.59
CA SER A 157 -28.14 -34.29 -11.73
C SER A 157 -27.39 -34.79 -12.97
N LEU A 158 -26.25 -34.20 -13.29
CA LEU A 158 -25.41 -34.63 -14.43
C LEU A 158 -24.90 -36.06 -14.25
N LEU A 159 -24.40 -36.39 -13.05
CA LEU A 159 -23.96 -37.75 -12.72
C LEU A 159 -25.10 -38.76 -12.86
N GLY A 160 -26.27 -38.50 -12.22
CA GLY A 160 -27.41 -39.39 -12.25
C GLY A 160 -27.94 -39.62 -13.67
N ASN A 161 -28.06 -38.58 -14.47
CA ASN A 161 -28.49 -38.72 -15.87
C ASN A 161 -27.45 -39.45 -16.72
N SER A 162 -26.16 -39.21 -16.51
CA SER A 162 -25.09 -39.94 -17.21
C SER A 162 -25.10 -41.43 -16.87
N ASP A 163 -25.27 -41.74 -15.59
CA ASP A 163 -25.34 -43.13 -15.14
C ASP A 163 -26.60 -43.88 -15.70
N LEU A 164 -27.76 -43.22 -15.68
CA LEU A 164 -28.98 -43.76 -16.27
C LEU A 164 -28.80 -44.05 -17.77
N LEU A 165 -28.25 -43.14 -18.55
CA LEU A 165 -27.99 -43.32 -19.96
C LEU A 165 -27.00 -44.47 -20.23
N LEU A 166 -26.00 -44.66 -19.38
CA LEU A 166 -25.01 -45.74 -19.52
C LEU A 166 -25.55 -47.12 -19.19
N ILE A 167 -26.57 -47.18 -18.30
CA ILE A 167 -27.22 -48.46 -17.88
C ILE A 167 -28.27 -48.92 -18.90
N GLU A 168 -28.85 -48.00 -19.66
CA GLU A 168 -29.94 -48.33 -20.59
C GLU A 168 -29.44 -49.25 -21.73
N PRO A 169 -29.98 -50.46 -21.85
CA PRO A 169 -29.45 -51.44 -22.79
C PRO A 169 -29.83 -51.15 -24.23
N GLY A 170 -28.83 -51.04 -25.10
CA GLY A 170 -29.01 -51.09 -26.54
C GLY A 170 -29.35 -49.78 -27.28
N SER A 171 -29.51 -48.67 -26.59
CA SER A 171 -29.97 -47.40 -27.20
C SER A 171 -28.80 -46.49 -27.71
N LEU A 172 -27.56 -46.66 -27.26
CA LEU A 172 -26.44 -45.79 -27.55
C LEU A 172 -25.46 -46.40 -28.52
N SER A 173 -24.98 -45.56 -29.50
CA SER A 173 -23.82 -45.90 -30.30
C SER A 173 -22.55 -45.95 -29.41
N ALA A 174 -21.52 -46.66 -29.86
CA ALA A 174 -20.22 -46.74 -29.13
C ALA A 174 -19.64 -45.33 -28.92
N GLN A 175 -19.77 -44.44 -29.90
CA GLN A 175 -19.30 -43.07 -29.81
C GLN A 175 -20.11 -42.26 -28.78
N ALA A 176 -21.44 -42.37 -28.74
CA ALA A 176 -22.27 -41.69 -27.78
C ALA A 176 -21.96 -42.16 -26.32
N ARG A 177 -21.76 -43.50 -26.15
CA ARG A 177 -21.34 -44.04 -24.85
C ARG A 177 -20.02 -43.45 -24.38
N ALA A 178 -19.00 -43.37 -25.23
CA ALA A 178 -17.70 -42.79 -24.89
C ALA A 178 -17.81 -41.32 -24.53
N GLN A 179 -18.67 -40.56 -25.19
CA GLN A 179 -18.95 -39.16 -24.84
C GLN A 179 -19.59 -38.98 -23.48
N ILE A 180 -20.57 -39.80 -23.15
CA ILE A 180 -21.26 -39.81 -21.83
C ILE A 180 -20.28 -40.19 -20.71
N GLU A 181 -19.45 -41.21 -20.92
CA GLU A 181 -18.38 -41.58 -19.98
C GLU A 181 -17.40 -40.42 -19.75
N THR A 182 -17.06 -39.66 -20.80
CA THR A 182 -16.22 -38.47 -20.68
C THR A 182 -16.92 -37.40 -19.84
N ILE A 183 -18.19 -37.12 -20.09
CA ILE A 183 -18.98 -36.13 -19.31
C ILE A 183 -19.05 -36.57 -17.83
N ARG A 184 -19.33 -37.83 -17.57
CA ARG A 184 -19.36 -38.40 -16.23
C ARG A 184 -18.03 -38.21 -15.49
N ASN A 185 -16.92 -38.52 -16.14
CA ASN A 185 -15.60 -38.40 -15.54
C ASN A 185 -15.22 -36.93 -15.27
N MET A 186 -15.57 -36.00 -16.17
CA MET A 186 -15.39 -34.58 -15.94
C MET A 186 -16.23 -34.07 -14.78
N THR A 187 -17.47 -34.51 -14.67
CA THR A 187 -18.39 -34.17 -13.57
C THR A 187 -17.84 -34.60 -12.22
N LEU A 188 -17.31 -35.85 -12.13
CA LEU A 188 -16.63 -36.33 -10.93
C LEU A 188 -15.43 -35.46 -10.54
N ARG A 189 -14.60 -35.08 -11.50
CA ARG A 189 -13.45 -34.21 -11.23
C ARG A 189 -13.85 -32.83 -10.70
N ILE A 190 -14.92 -32.24 -11.25
CA ILE A 190 -15.46 -30.97 -10.75
C ILE A 190 -16.00 -31.15 -9.33
N HIS A 191 -16.70 -32.26 -9.06
CA HIS A 191 -17.20 -32.56 -7.74
C HIS A 191 -16.07 -32.72 -6.70
N GLU A 192 -14.96 -33.38 -7.04
CA GLU A 192 -13.76 -33.46 -6.18
C GLU A 192 -13.17 -32.09 -5.86
N VAL A 193 -13.10 -31.19 -6.85
CA VAL A 193 -12.62 -29.81 -6.66
C VAL A 193 -13.53 -29.08 -5.67
N LEU A 194 -14.86 -29.17 -5.82
CA LEU A 194 -15.80 -28.54 -4.91
C LEU A 194 -15.72 -29.11 -3.48
N GLN A 195 -15.46 -30.38 -3.32
CA GLN A 195 -15.26 -31.00 -2.00
C GLN A 195 -13.99 -30.46 -1.30
N ARG A 196 -12.91 -30.26 -2.06
CA ARG A 196 -11.68 -29.65 -1.51
C ARG A 196 -11.92 -28.21 -1.04
N PHE A 197 -12.70 -27.41 -1.77
CA PHE A 197 -13.10 -26.08 -1.31
C PHE A 197 -13.86 -26.12 0.00
N SER A 198 -14.76 -27.07 0.18
CA SER A 198 -15.52 -27.25 1.41
C SER A 198 -14.63 -27.64 2.60
N SER A 199 -13.58 -28.43 2.37
CA SER A 199 -12.60 -28.80 3.40
C SER A 199 -11.80 -27.57 3.86
N ILE A 200 -11.30 -26.76 2.93
CA ILE A 200 -10.56 -25.54 3.23
C ILE A 200 -11.44 -24.55 4.02
N GLU A 201 -12.71 -24.39 3.65
CA GLU A 201 -13.66 -23.55 4.38
C GLU A 201 -13.80 -23.98 5.84
N ASN A 202 -14.01 -25.29 6.07
CA ASN A 202 -14.12 -25.82 7.42
C ASN A 202 -12.85 -25.58 8.24
N GLU A 203 -11.67 -25.76 7.65
CA GLU A 203 -10.38 -25.47 8.29
C GLU A 203 -10.27 -23.99 8.65
N MET A 204 -10.61 -23.08 7.74
CA MET A 204 -10.61 -21.64 7.98
C MET A 204 -11.58 -21.22 9.10
N ASN A 205 -12.77 -21.80 9.14
CA ASN A 205 -13.76 -21.55 10.19
C ASN A 205 -13.27 -22.01 11.56
N VAL A 206 -12.61 -23.17 11.65
CA VAL A 206 -12.02 -23.67 12.88
C VAL A 206 -10.91 -22.73 13.36
N VAL A 207 -10.02 -22.27 12.47
CA VAL A 207 -8.95 -21.32 12.81
C VAL A 207 -9.54 -19.99 13.27
N ALA A 208 -10.55 -19.46 12.59
CA ALA A 208 -11.20 -18.20 12.99
C ALA A 208 -11.82 -18.30 14.40
N GLN A 209 -12.52 -19.39 14.70
CA GLN A 209 -13.08 -19.63 16.04
C GLN A 209 -12.00 -19.77 17.13
N GLN A 210 -10.85 -20.33 16.77
CA GLN A 210 -9.73 -20.48 17.70
C GLN A 210 -9.11 -19.12 18.04
N VAL A 211 -8.91 -18.26 17.03
CA VAL A 211 -8.42 -16.89 17.20
C VAL A 211 -9.39 -16.06 18.05
N GLU A 212 -10.69 -16.17 17.84
CA GLU A 212 -11.69 -15.48 18.68
C GLU A 212 -11.65 -15.93 20.14
N ARG A 213 -11.54 -17.25 20.38
CA ARG A 213 -11.43 -17.81 21.75
C ARG A 213 -10.17 -17.32 22.45
N ASP A 214 -9.04 -17.30 21.78
CA ASP A 214 -7.78 -16.83 22.35
C ASP A 214 -7.78 -15.32 22.58
N SER A 215 -8.34 -14.53 21.68
CA SER A 215 -8.56 -13.09 21.87
C SER A 215 -9.49 -12.78 23.03
N GLY A 216 -10.53 -13.59 23.26
CA GLY A 216 -11.42 -13.49 24.39
C GLY A 216 -10.72 -13.76 25.74
N LYS A 217 -9.83 -14.73 25.77
CA LYS A 217 -9.02 -15.04 26.98
C LYS A 217 -8.08 -13.92 27.38
N TYR A 218 -7.44 -13.28 26.39
CA TYR A 218 -6.56 -12.11 26.65
C TYR A 218 -7.35 -10.90 27.15
N ARG A 219 -8.57 -10.66 26.66
CA ARG A 219 -9.43 -9.58 27.18
C ARG A 219 -9.89 -9.81 28.60
N VAL A 220 -10.22 -11.04 28.97
CA VAL A 220 -10.65 -11.39 30.33
C VAL A 220 -9.46 -11.34 31.30
N ALA A 221 -8.27 -11.75 30.89
CA ALA A 221 -7.07 -11.67 31.72
C ALA A 221 -6.61 -10.23 31.95
N ALA A 222 -6.76 -9.34 30.97
CA ALA A 222 -6.47 -7.92 31.12
C ALA A 222 -7.47 -7.17 32.02
N ALA A 223 -8.74 -7.59 32.07
CA ALA A 223 -9.77 -7.01 32.93
C ALA A 223 -9.75 -7.55 34.38
N ALA A 224 -9.04 -8.63 34.65
CA ALA A 224 -8.89 -9.22 36.00
C ALA A 224 -7.59 -8.81 36.72
N GLY A 225 -6.75 -8.00 36.07
CA GLY A 225 -5.46 -7.53 36.57
C GLY A 225 -5.43 -6.04 37.01
N ASP A 226 -6.58 -5.35 37.03
CA ASP A 226 -6.81 -4.05 37.66
C ASP A 226 -7.62 -4.28 38.96
#